data_90646ebd9ef031c28c94caf43e903ad7
#
_entry.id   90646ebd9ef031c28c94caf43e903ad7
#
_cell.length_a   1.000
_cell.length_b   1.000
_cell.length_c   1.000
_cell.angle_alpha   90.00
_cell.angle_beta   90.00
_cell.angle_gamma   90.00
#
_symmetry.space_group_name_H-M   'P 1'
#
loop_
_entity.id
_entity.type
_entity.pdbx_description
1 polymer ?
#
loop_
_entity_poly.entity_id
_entity_poly.type
_entity_poly.pdbx_seq_one_letter_code
_entity_poly.pdbx_strand_id
1 'polypeptide(L)'
;MKGNIFNRLTMIWFMIIVGRISSMAQQVTDENFSYLISVPMYEKGGGPLILFDEAHNNAVTLKGAYSAFGKLLQQDGYNIVSTKENVSLSLLEKGEIFVTVNAMYDMEDWNLPSESAFSQEEINALSTWVASGGSLFLVTDHMPCGASVNDLAGRFGINVINGFALRKDGLPEVFSKQRNTLFSNAITSHPGKEIDSIMCWGGTGFIVPTNAHIISVLGNDYNIYLPNDVSQIKRPIPPNLPYISGMGLVNGAYLKFGKGKIVIFGDGAPFSAQLQGIKSNKRGMNHPWARQNAQFLLNIVHWLDGRLSNIN
;
A
#
# COMPACT_ATOMS: atom_id res chain seq x y z
N MET A 1 -82.15 -8.24 -17.18
CA MET A 1 -81.52 -7.99 -18.48
C MET A 1 -80.02 -7.70 -18.19
N LYS A 2 -79.19 -8.32 -18.99
CA LYS A 2 -77.78 -8.68 -18.80
C LYS A 2 -76.87 -7.49 -18.56
N GLY A 3 -76.14 -7.51 -17.44
CA GLY A 3 -75.04 -6.59 -17.13
C GLY A 3 -73.71 -7.30 -17.33
N ASN A 4 -72.84 -6.73 -18.15
CA ASN A 4 -71.47 -7.22 -18.40
C ASN A 4 -70.52 -6.80 -17.31
N ILE A 5 -69.88 -7.77 -16.70
CA ILE A 5 -68.78 -7.61 -15.79
C ILE A 5 -67.52 -7.48 -16.62
N PHE A 6 -66.91 -6.30 -16.61
CA PHE A 6 -65.60 -6.08 -17.23
C PHE A 6 -64.50 -6.43 -16.20
N ASN A 7 -63.85 -7.54 -16.45
CA ASN A 7 -62.68 -8.02 -15.70
C ASN A 7 -61.49 -7.12 -16.03
N ARG A 8 -61.01 -6.35 -15.02
CA ARG A 8 -59.75 -5.64 -15.12
C ARG A 8 -58.64 -6.57 -14.64
N LEU A 9 -57.93 -7.19 -15.56
CA LEU A 9 -56.62 -7.81 -15.32
C LEU A 9 -55.62 -6.69 -15.05
N THR A 10 -55.21 -6.57 -13.79
CA THR A 10 -54.09 -5.74 -13.40
C THR A 10 -52.81 -6.52 -13.70
N MET A 11 -52.15 -6.13 -14.77
CA MET A 11 -50.86 -6.68 -15.19
C MET A 11 -49.79 -6.08 -14.27
N ILE A 12 -49.32 -6.85 -13.26
CA ILE A 12 -48.21 -6.48 -12.41
C ILE A 12 -46.92 -6.69 -13.22
N TRP A 13 -46.37 -5.60 -13.72
CA TRP A 13 -45.01 -5.58 -14.26
C TRP A 13 -44.03 -5.73 -13.09
N PHE A 14 -43.47 -6.92 -12.94
CA PHE A 14 -42.26 -7.13 -12.14
C PHE A 14 -41.10 -6.47 -12.90
N MET A 15 -40.78 -5.22 -12.54
CA MET A 15 -39.51 -4.60 -12.91
C MET A 15 -38.40 -5.37 -12.22
N ILE A 16 -37.80 -6.32 -12.90
CA ILE A 16 -36.50 -6.89 -12.48
C ILE A 16 -35.49 -5.76 -12.69
N ILE A 17 -35.22 -5.03 -11.61
CA ILE A 17 -34.04 -4.18 -11.51
C ILE A 17 -32.86 -5.16 -11.46
N VAL A 18 -32.31 -5.49 -12.62
CA VAL A 18 -30.99 -6.07 -12.74
C VAL A 18 -30.03 -4.95 -12.37
N GLY A 19 -29.79 -4.78 -11.07
CA GLY A 19 -28.68 -3.98 -10.59
C GLY A 19 -27.43 -4.53 -11.26
N ARG A 20 -26.79 -3.75 -12.11
CA ARG A 20 -25.41 -4.01 -12.52
C ARG A 20 -24.59 -3.96 -11.26
N ILE A 21 -24.42 -5.11 -10.62
CA ILE A 21 -23.36 -5.32 -9.67
C ILE A 21 -22.10 -5.24 -10.53
N SER A 22 -21.48 -4.07 -10.56
CA SER A 22 -20.10 -3.94 -10.98
C SER A 22 -19.35 -4.93 -10.09
N SER A 23 -18.98 -6.06 -10.65
CA SER A 23 -18.13 -7.05 -10.01
C SER A 23 -16.73 -6.41 -9.87
N MET A 24 -16.60 -5.45 -8.98
CA MET A 24 -15.32 -5.16 -8.36
C MET A 24 -14.95 -6.49 -7.74
N ALA A 25 -13.89 -7.11 -8.22
CA ALA A 25 -13.47 -8.41 -7.74
C ALA A 25 -13.29 -8.29 -6.22
N GLN A 26 -14.24 -8.81 -5.46
CA GLN A 26 -14.28 -8.70 -4.01
C GLN A 26 -12.96 -9.18 -3.45
N GLN A 27 -12.25 -8.31 -2.75
CA GLN A 27 -11.04 -8.65 -2.03
C GLN A 27 -11.42 -8.83 -0.56
N VAL A 28 -11.10 -10.00 -0.03
CA VAL A 28 -11.34 -10.34 1.38
C VAL A 28 -10.02 -10.79 2.01
N THR A 29 -9.91 -10.66 3.30
CA THR A 29 -8.75 -11.15 4.05
C THR A 29 -8.62 -12.67 3.95
N ASP A 30 -7.39 -13.17 3.77
CA ASP A 30 -7.08 -14.59 3.94
C ASP A 30 -6.81 -14.87 5.42
N GLU A 31 -7.85 -15.28 6.15
CA GLU A 31 -7.74 -15.57 7.59
C GLU A 31 -6.86 -16.81 7.88
N ASN A 32 -6.58 -17.63 6.86
CA ASN A 32 -5.75 -18.83 6.99
C ASN A 32 -4.28 -18.54 6.73
N PHE A 33 -3.92 -17.31 6.33
CA PHE A 33 -2.51 -16.97 6.14
C PHE A 33 -1.77 -16.99 7.47
N SER A 34 -0.65 -17.72 7.48
CA SER A 34 0.30 -17.70 8.58
C SER A 34 1.73 -17.68 8.03
N TYR A 35 2.62 -17.03 8.76
CA TYR A 35 4.05 -17.03 8.48
C TYR A 35 4.78 -17.43 9.75
N LEU A 36 5.69 -18.41 9.62
CA LEU A 36 6.45 -18.91 10.77
C LEU A 36 7.67 -18.02 11.02
N ILE A 37 7.70 -17.37 12.16
CA ILE A 37 8.88 -16.66 12.67
C ILE A 37 9.58 -17.62 13.63
N SER A 38 10.76 -18.09 13.25
CA SER A 38 11.53 -19.04 14.08
C SER A 38 12.14 -18.37 15.32
N VAL A 39 12.56 -17.13 15.19
CA VAL A 39 13.12 -16.32 16.27
C VAL A 39 12.52 -14.91 16.16
N PRO A 40 11.52 -14.56 16.98
CA PRO A 40 10.95 -13.23 17.02
C PRO A 40 12.00 -12.19 17.44
N MET A 41 11.83 -10.94 16.98
CA MET A 41 12.73 -9.83 17.35
C MET A 41 12.63 -9.47 18.82
N TYR A 42 11.43 -9.61 19.39
CA TYR A 42 11.14 -9.34 20.80
C TYR A 42 10.31 -10.44 21.42
N GLU A 43 10.34 -10.55 22.74
CA GLU A 43 9.30 -11.28 23.47
C GLU A 43 7.92 -10.67 23.16
N LYS A 44 6.88 -11.46 23.28
CA LYS A 44 5.52 -11.04 22.94
C LYS A 44 5.13 -9.73 23.67
N GLY A 45 4.89 -8.68 22.90
CA GLY A 45 4.52 -7.36 23.40
C GLY A 45 5.67 -6.58 24.06
N GLY A 46 6.92 -7.06 23.94
CA GLY A 46 8.10 -6.39 24.48
C GLY A 46 8.74 -5.38 23.51
N GLY A 47 8.29 -5.37 22.26
CA GLY A 47 8.78 -4.45 21.23
C GLY A 47 8.11 -3.08 21.25
N PRO A 48 8.65 -2.14 20.45
CA PRO A 48 8.10 -0.78 20.31
C PRO A 48 6.64 -0.73 19.92
N LEU A 49 5.99 0.39 20.22
CA LEU A 49 4.63 0.64 19.78
C LEU A 49 4.61 1.17 18.33
N ILE A 50 3.86 0.49 17.49
CA ILE A 50 3.56 0.89 16.13
C ILE A 50 2.16 1.48 16.09
N LEU A 51 2.03 2.74 15.66
CA LEU A 51 0.77 3.41 15.40
C LEU A 51 0.38 3.18 13.95
N PHE A 52 -0.75 2.53 13.71
CA PHE A 52 -1.27 2.27 12.37
C PHE A 52 -2.43 3.22 12.07
N ASP A 53 -2.25 4.02 11.03
CA ASP A 53 -3.18 5.05 10.60
C ASP A 53 -4.46 4.47 10.00
N GLU A 54 -5.61 4.83 10.55
CA GLU A 54 -6.95 4.60 10.03
C GLU A 54 -7.81 5.89 10.05
N ALA A 55 -7.14 7.08 10.10
CA ALA A 55 -7.81 8.37 10.16
C ALA A 55 -7.99 9.05 8.78
N HIS A 56 -7.14 8.70 7.80
CA HIS A 56 -7.03 9.40 6.53
C HIS A 56 -7.69 8.64 5.38
N ASN A 57 -8.95 8.24 5.55
CA ASN A 57 -9.68 7.46 4.55
C ASN A 57 -8.85 6.30 3.97
N ASN A 58 -8.08 5.62 4.83
CA ASN A 58 -7.18 4.56 4.41
C ASN A 58 -7.98 3.40 3.80
N ALA A 59 -7.59 2.99 2.59
CA ALA A 59 -8.25 1.87 1.90
C ALA A 59 -8.13 0.53 2.64
N VAL A 60 -7.27 0.46 3.66
CA VAL A 60 -6.97 -0.76 4.41
C VAL A 60 -6.95 -0.49 5.91
N THR A 61 -7.33 -1.51 6.70
CA THR A 61 -7.34 -1.46 8.16
C THR A 61 -6.71 -2.71 8.77
N LEU A 62 -6.28 -2.64 10.04
CA LEU A 62 -5.74 -3.80 10.78
C LEU A 62 -6.78 -4.89 11.05
N LYS A 63 -8.07 -4.56 11.01
CA LYS A 63 -9.17 -5.54 11.10
C LYS A 63 -9.65 -6.02 9.74
N GLY A 64 -9.18 -5.41 8.67
CA GLY A 64 -9.49 -5.72 7.29
C GLY A 64 -8.30 -6.30 6.53
N ALA A 65 -8.02 -5.76 5.35
CA ALA A 65 -7.01 -6.25 4.42
C ALA A 65 -5.60 -6.36 5.01
N TYR A 66 -5.29 -5.59 6.07
CA TYR A 66 -3.99 -5.59 6.75
C TYR A 66 -3.98 -6.38 8.07
N SER A 67 -4.96 -7.27 8.30
CA SER A 67 -4.93 -8.12 9.50
C SER A 67 -3.70 -9.03 9.54
N ALA A 68 -3.27 -9.54 8.39
CA ALA A 68 -2.03 -10.33 8.28
C ALA A 68 -0.78 -9.53 8.62
N PHE A 69 -0.71 -8.25 8.20
CA PHE A 69 0.34 -7.30 8.58
C PHE A 69 0.44 -7.15 10.10
N GLY A 70 -0.70 -6.86 10.76
CA GLY A 70 -0.75 -6.71 12.21
C GLY A 70 -0.39 -8.00 12.95
N LYS A 71 -0.96 -9.14 12.53
CA LYS A 71 -0.66 -10.46 13.12
C LYS A 71 0.82 -10.81 13.01
N LEU A 72 1.45 -10.56 11.86
CA LEU A 72 2.87 -10.84 11.63
C LEU A 72 3.77 -10.02 12.57
N LEU A 73 3.51 -8.72 12.71
CA LEU A 73 4.30 -7.87 13.60
C LEU A 73 4.07 -8.20 15.08
N GLN A 74 2.84 -8.57 15.47
CA GLN A 74 2.57 -9.06 16.83
C GLN A 74 3.28 -10.39 17.13
N GLN A 75 3.39 -11.28 16.13
CA GLN A 75 4.17 -12.53 16.27
C GLN A 75 5.67 -12.26 16.42
N ASP A 76 6.17 -11.17 15.83
CA ASP A 76 7.55 -10.72 15.95
C ASP A 76 7.82 -9.90 17.24
N GLY A 77 6.79 -9.78 18.08
CA GLY A 77 6.83 -9.19 19.43
C GLY A 77 6.55 -7.70 19.50
N TYR A 78 6.20 -7.02 18.40
CA TYR A 78 5.80 -5.62 18.40
C TYR A 78 4.42 -5.41 19.02
N ASN A 79 4.23 -4.21 19.58
CA ASN A 79 2.91 -3.69 19.88
C ASN A 79 2.39 -2.91 18.67
N ILE A 80 1.20 -3.21 18.18
CA ILE A 80 0.60 -2.47 17.08
C ILE A 80 -0.85 -2.13 17.39
N VAL A 81 -1.21 -0.86 17.24
CA VAL A 81 -2.56 -0.36 17.46
C VAL A 81 -2.99 0.55 16.31
N SER A 82 -4.24 0.44 15.91
CA SER A 82 -4.83 1.42 14.98
C SER A 82 -5.19 2.70 15.69
N THR A 83 -5.02 3.85 15.00
CA THR A 83 -5.48 5.15 15.43
C THR A 83 -6.42 5.77 14.40
N LYS A 84 -7.49 6.41 14.90
CA LYS A 84 -8.42 7.22 14.11
C LYS A 84 -8.36 8.70 14.49
N GLU A 85 -7.35 9.04 15.27
CA GLU A 85 -7.09 10.44 15.65
C GLU A 85 -6.29 11.11 14.53
N ASN A 86 -6.59 12.37 14.25
CA ASN A 86 -5.78 13.20 13.38
C ASN A 86 -4.34 13.26 13.92
N VAL A 87 -3.38 13.31 13.02
CA VAL A 87 -1.97 13.28 13.39
C VAL A 87 -1.58 14.55 14.15
N SER A 88 -0.97 14.35 15.32
CA SER A 88 -0.41 15.42 16.15
C SER A 88 0.87 14.93 16.82
N LEU A 89 1.71 15.84 17.29
CA LEU A 89 2.91 15.45 18.04
C LEU A 89 2.55 14.62 19.28
N SER A 90 1.48 14.98 19.99
CA SER A 90 1.02 14.23 21.18
C SER A 90 0.54 12.82 20.87
N LEU A 91 0.01 12.57 19.67
CA LEU A 91 -0.31 11.22 19.20
C LEU A 91 0.98 10.47 18.84
N LEU A 92 1.86 11.07 18.05
CA LEU A 92 3.07 10.45 17.53
C LEU A 92 4.08 10.09 18.65
N GLU A 93 4.15 10.89 19.70
CA GLU A 93 5.02 10.66 20.87
C GLU A 93 4.60 9.42 21.69
N LYS A 94 3.42 8.85 21.45
CA LYS A 94 2.98 7.59 22.07
C LYS A 94 3.67 6.36 21.46
N GLY A 95 4.20 6.47 20.23
CA GLY A 95 4.79 5.35 19.50
C GLY A 95 6.16 5.69 18.89
N GLU A 96 6.87 4.67 18.45
CA GLU A 96 8.18 4.78 17.81
C GLU A 96 8.10 4.70 16.28
N ILE A 97 7.07 4.04 15.77
CA ILE A 97 6.84 3.87 14.32
C ILE A 97 5.41 4.29 14.00
N PHE A 98 5.24 5.15 13.01
CA PHE A 98 3.95 5.49 12.43
C PHE A 98 3.84 4.87 11.04
N VAL A 99 2.76 4.12 10.80
CA VAL A 99 2.49 3.45 9.53
C VAL A 99 1.22 4.03 8.93
N THR A 100 1.30 4.59 7.74
CA THR A 100 0.12 4.96 6.94
C THR A 100 0.14 4.23 5.61
N VAL A 101 -1.02 3.69 5.22
CA VAL A 101 -1.17 2.86 4.03
C VAL A 101 -2.37 3.33 3.23
N ASN A 102 -2.14 3.65 1.96
CA ASN A 102 -3.18 4.01 1.01
C ASN A 102 -4.15 5.07 1.59
N ALA A 103 -3.57 6.11 2.23
CA ALA A 103 -4.33 7.27 2.66
C ALA A 103 -4.93 7.99 1.45
N MET A 104 -6.18 8.42 1.55
CA MET A 104 -6.90 9.12 0.49
C MET A 104 -7.62 10.34 1.05
N TYR A 105 -7.75 11.37 0.22
CA TYR A 105 -8.57 12.52 0.56
C TYR A 105 -10.06 12.12 0.64
N ASP A 106 -10.50 11.36 -0.37
CA ASP A 106 -11.88 10.86 -0.48
C ASP A 106 -11.88 9.38 -0.88
N MET A 107 -12.75 8.59 -0.25
CA MET A 107 -12.92 7.15 -0.56
C MET A 107 -13.77 6.92 -1.81
N GLU A 108 -14.61 7.87 -2.18
CA GLU A 108 -15.61 7.71 -3.24
C GLU A 108 -15.18 8.40 -4.54
N ASP A 109 -14.46 9.54 -4.46
CA ASP A 109 -13.96 10.25 -5.64
C ASP A 109 -12.46 10.03 -5.85
N TRP A 110 -12.15 9.27 -6.88
CA TRP A 110 -10.78 8.92 -7.27
C TRP A 110 -10.30 9.70 -8.50
N ASN A 111 -11.06 10.70 -8.94
CA ASN A 111 -10.77 11.45 -10.16
C ASN A 111 -9.87 12.67 -9.85
N LEU A 112 -9.41 13.32 -10.90
CA LEU A 112 -8.71 14.59 -10.75
C LEU A 112 -9.69 15.76 -10.61
N PRO A 113 -9.37 16.76 -9.76
CA PRO A 113 -8.17 16.89 -8.96
C PRO A 113 -8.20 16.02 -7.71
N SER A 114 -7.05 15.40 -7.34
CA SER A 114 -6.91 14.65 -6.09
C SER A 114 -6.21 15.55 -5.07
N GLU A 115 -6.81 15.72 -3.90
CA GLU A 115 -6.29 16.56 -2.82
C GLU A 115 -5.40 15.76 -1.86
N SER A 116 -4.69 16.46 -0.97
CA SER A 116 -3.89 15.82 0.09
C SER A 116 -4.79 15.18 1.12
N ALA A 117 -4.46 13.95 1.54
CA ALA A 117 -5.13 13.30 2.67
C ALA A 117 -4.74 13.92 4.02
N PHE A 118 -3.59 14.58 4.08
CA PHE A 118 -3.04 15.17 5.29
C PHE A 118 -3.13 16.70 5.25
N SER A 119 -3.57 17.30 6.33
CA SER A 119 -3.50 18.75 6.50
C SER A 119 -2.04 19.21 6.65
N GLN A 120 -1.79 20.51 6.45
CA GLN A 120 -0.45 21.07 6.60
C GLN A 120 0.07 20.94 8.05
N GLU A 121 -0.84 21.01 9.04
CA GLU A 121 -0.53 20.82 10.46
C GLU A 121 -0.04 19.40 10.73
N GLU A 122 -0.70 18.39 10.17
CA GLU A 122 -0.33 16.98 10.29
C GLU A 122 1.00 16.68 9.60
N ILE A 123 1.20 17.23 8.41
CA ILE A 123 2.48 17.14 7.68
C ILE A 123 3.62 17.74 8.49
N ASN A 124 3.40 18.89 9.11
CA ASN A 124 4.39 19.55 9.98
C ASN A 124 4.66 18.71 11.24
N ALA A 125 3.63 18.15 11.87
CA ALA A 125 3.79 17.27 13.05
C ALA A 125 4.60 16.03 12.70
N LEU A 126 4.24 15.32 11.60
CA LEU A 126 4.97 14.14 11.13
C LEU A 126 6.44 14.45 10.82
N SER A 127 6.69 15.52 10.05
CA SER A 127 8.07 15.86 9.68
C SER A 127 8.93 16.27 10.89
N THR A 128 8.37 16.98 11.85
CA THR A 128 9.04 17.37 13.10
C THR A 128 9.36 16.14 13.95
N TRP A 129 8.38 15.25 14.10
CA TRP A 129 8.54 14.02 14.87
C TRP A 129 9.58 13.09 14.25
N VAL A 130 9.56 12.90 12.92
CA VAL A 130 10.60 12.12 12.23
C VAL A 130 11.95 12.77 12.39
N ALA A 131 12.08 14.09 12.19
CA ALA A 131 13.36 14.79 12.39
C ALA A 131 13.92 14.62 13.80
N SER A 132 13.07 14.44 14.80
CA SER A 132 13.43 14.24 16.21
C SER A 132 13.78 12.79 16.56
N GLY A 133 13.53 11.80 15.67
CA GLY A 133 13.91 10.41 15.89
C GLY A 133 12.81 9.38 15.62
N GLY A 134 11.58 9.81 15.37
CA GLY A 134 10.47 8.93 14.98
C GLY A 134 10.70 8.24 13.64
N SER A 135 9.99 7.16 13.39
CA SER A 135 10.12 6.37 12.15
C SER A 135 8.81 6.28 11.40
N LEU A 136 8.81 6.65 10.12
CA LEU A 136 7.64 6.64 9.24
C LEU A 136 7.72 5.50 8.22
N PHE A 137 6.68 4.67 8.16
CA PHE A 137 6.44 3.77 7.04
C PHE A 137 5.26 4.30 6.22
N LEU A 138 5.58 4.91 5.08
CA LEU A 138 4.63 5.48 4.14
C LEU A 138 4.41 4.49 2.98
N VAL A 139 3.26 3.86 2.94
CA VAL A 139 2.84 2.99 1.84
C VAL A 139 1.77 3.72 1.04
N THR A 140 2.04 3.94 -0.24
CA THR A 140 1.08 4.48 -1.19
C THR A 140 0.72 3.45 -2.24
N ASP A 141 -0.10 3.83 -3.20
CA ASP A 141 -0.57 2.95 -4.27
C ASP A 141 -0.82 3.80 -5.52
N HIS A 142 -1.45 3.20 -6.54
CA HIS A 142 -1.91 3.93 -7.72
C HIS A 142 -2.84 5.11 -7.36
N MET A 143 -3.19 5.92 -8.37
CA MET A 143 -4.18 6.99 -8.24
C MET A 143 -5.45 6.49 -7.50
N PRO A 144 -5.99 7.24 -6.51
CA PRO A 144 -5.63 8.59 -6.09
C PRO A 144 -4.58 8.64 -4.96
N CYS A 145 -4.17 7.49 -4.39
CA CYS A 145 -3.29 7.42 -3.24
C CYS A 145 -1.97 8.18 -3.47
N GLY A 146 -1.43 8.13 -4.70
CA GLY A 146 -0.19 8.84 -5.04
C GLY A 146 -0.29 10.34 -4.82
N ALA A 147 -1.36 10.98 -5.30
CA ALA A 147 -1.57 12.41 -5.06
C ALA A 147 -1.88 12.71 -3.60
N SER A 148 -2.70 11.88 -2.96
CA SER A 148 -3.16 12.11 -1.59
C SER A 148 -2.03 12.13 -0.56
N VAL A 149 -0.89 11.48 -0.84
CA VAL A 149 0.28 11.50 0.04
C VAL A 149 1.44 12.37 -0.48
N ASN A 150 1.31 12.99 -1.67
CA ASN A 150 2.43 13.67 -2.32
C ASN A 150 2.95 14.86 -1.52
N ASP A 151 2.08 15.62 -0.86
CA ASP A 151 2.49 16.76 -0.02
C ASP A 151 3.28 16.30 1.21
N LEU A 152 2.86 15.21 1.85
CA LEU A 152 3.60 14.59 2.95
C LEU A 152 4.96 14.05 2.46
N ALA A 153 4.98 13.30 1.35
CA ALA A 153 6.20 12.76 0.76
C ALA A 153 7.16 13.88 0.34
N GLY A 154 6.62 14.99 -0.19
CA GLY A 154 7.38 16.18 -0.61
C GLY A 154 8.17 16.82 0.52
N ARG A 155 7.71 16.75 1.78
CA ARG A 155 8.47 17.23 2.95
C ARG A 155 9.79 16.49 3.13
N PHE A 156 9.91 15.30 2.58
CA PHE A 156 11.09 14.45 2.63
C PHE A 156 11.86 14.43 1.29
N GLY A 157 11.47 15.29 0.34
CA GLY A 157 12.09 15.40 -0.98
C GLY A 157 11.64 14.31 -1.96
N ILE A 158 10.55 13.61 -1.68
CA ILE A 158 10.01 12.54 -2.52
C ILE A 158 8.84 13.10 -3.34
N ASN A 159 8.83 12.83 -4.66
CA ASN A 159 7.73 13.22 -5.53
C ASN A 159 7.03 11.98 -6.08
N VAL A 160 5.80 11.75 -5.65
CA VAL A 160 4.98 10.58 -6.02
C VAL A 160 4.19 10.87 -7.28
N ILE A 161 4.22 9.93 -8.25
CA ILE A 161 3.47 10.06 -9.49
C ILE A 161 2.06 9.53 -9.27
N ASN A 162 1.05 10.39 -9.48
CA ASN A 162 -0.35 10.01 -9.36
C ASN A 162 -0.81 9.28 -10.63
N GLY A 163 -0.57 7.97 -10.69
CA GLY A 163 -0.88 7.16 -11.86
C GLY A 163 -0.94 5.67 -11.53
N PHE A 164 -1.07 4.85 -12.57
CA PHE A 164 -1.12 3.39 -12.47
C PHE A 164 0.12 2.77 -13.10
N ALA A 165 1.05 2.27 -12.30
CA ALA A 165 2.20 1.53 -12.79
C ALA A 165 1.78 0.11 -13.19
N LEU A 166 1.69 -0.17 -14.46
CA LEU A 166 1.26 -1.46 -15.00
C LEU A 166 2.32 -2.03 -15.95
N ARG A 167 2.53 -3.34 -15.87
CA ARG A 167 3.37 -4.05 -16.83
C ARG A 167 2.70 -4.11 -18.19
N LYS A 168 3.48 -3.84 -19.25
CA LYS A 168 3.05 -3.83 -20.66
C LYS A 168 2.62 -5.22 -21.13
N ASP A 169 3.25 -6.27 -20.61
CA ASP A 169 3.06 -7.66 -21.00
C ASP A 169 2.00 -8.38 -20.15
N GLY A 170 1.46 -7.73 -19.12
CA GLY A 170 0.46 -8.30 -18.21
C GLY A 170 0.97 -9.46 -17.36
N LEU A 171 2.28 -9.72 -17.34
CA LEU A 171 2.89 -10.76 -16.51
C LEU A 171 2.90 -10.34 -15.03
N PRO A 172 3.10 -11.30 -14.10
CA PRO A 172 3.22 -11.00 -12.68
C PRO A 172 4.35 -10.02 -12.36
N GLU A 173 4.08 -9.15 -11.40
CA GLU A 173 4.94 -8.02 -11.03
C GLU A 173 5.98 -8.45 -9.99
N VAL A 174 7.01 -9.16 -10.45
CA VAL A 174 8.11 -9.62 -9.59
C VAL A 174 9.31 -8.71 -9.76
N PHE A 175 9.69 -8.03 -8.70
CA PHE A 175 10.96 -7.29 -8.58
C PHE A 175 12.01 -8.24 -8.02
N SER A 176 13.20 -8.30 -8.63
CA SER A 176 14.23 -9.19 -8.18
C SER A 176 15.64 -8.66 -8.46
N LYS A 177 16.61 -9.13 -7.68
CA LYS A 177 18.04 -8.83 -7.90
C LYS A 177 18.49 -9.33 -9.27
N GLN A 178 18.02 -10.51 -9.70
CA GLN A 178 18.32 -11.08 -11.00
C GLN A 178 17.89 -10.19 -12.17
N ARG A 179 16.78 -9.47 -12.02
CA ARG A 179 16.26 -8.54 -13.05
C ARG A 179 16.78 -7.10 -12.90
N ASN A 180 17.63 -6.83 -11.92
CA ASN A 180 18.10 -5.50 -11.55
C ASN A 180 16.94 -4.53 -11.24
N THR A 181 15.84 -5.02 -10.68
CA THR A 181 14.68 -4.25 -10.24
C THR A 181 14.53 -4.22 -8.72
N LEU A 182 15.30 -5.05 -8.00
CA LEU A 182 15.46 -5.04 -6.56
C LEU A 182 16.95 -4.89 -6.24
N PHE A 183 17.32 -4.00 -5.33
CA PHE A 183 18.72 -3.68 -5.03
C PHE A 183 19.17 -4.22 -3.68
N SER A 184 20.44 -4.55 -3.59
CA SER A 184 21.11 -4.93 -2.35
C SER A 184 21.30 -3.70 -1.47
N ASN A 185 20.79 -3.75 -0.24
CA ASN A 185 20.87 -2.67 0.75
C ASN A 185 20.59 -3.23 2.15
N ALA A 186 20.54 -2.38 3.19
CA ALA A 186 20.34 -2.81 4.57
C ALA A 186 19.05 -3.63 4.79
N ILE A 187 17.99 -3.38 4.01
CA ILE A 187 16.70 -4.08 4.13
C ILE A 187 16.71 -5.40 3.36
N THR A 188 17.35 -5.46 2.19
CA THR A 188 17.28 -6.62 1.29
C THR A 188 18.46 -7.56 1.38
N SER A 189 19.54 -7.20 2.12
CA SER A 189 20.77 -8.01 2.18
C SER A 189 21.23 -8.26 3.61
N HIS A 190 20.31 -8.21 4.58
CA HIS A 190 20.66 -8.55 5.97
C HIS A 190 20.98 -10.05 6.08
N PRO A 191 22.13 -10.44 6.67
CA PRO A 191 22.55 -11.83 6.77
C PRO A 191 21.50 -12.74 7.43
N GLY A 192 21.14 -13.82 6.76
CA GLY A 192 20.11 -14.78 7.19
C GLY A 192 18.67 -14.34 6.98
N LYS A 193 18.46 -13.14 6.43
CA LYS A 193 17.14 -12.53 6.12
C LYS A 193 17.15 -11.88 4.74
N GLU A 194 17.95 -12.42 3.81
CA GLU A 194 18.12 -11.87 2.47
C GLU A 194 16.83 -11.94 1.66
N ILE A 195 16.59 -10.89 0.91
CA ILE A 195 15.45 -10.76 -0.01
C ILE A 195 16.00 -10.70 -1.44
N ASP A 196 15.69 -11.70 -2.24
CA ASP A 196 16.11 -11.79 -3.65
C ASP A 196 14.99 -11.40 -4.60
N SER A 197 13.74 -11.54 -4.15
CA SER A 197 12.57 -11.13 -4.93
C SER A 197 11.40 -10.76 -4.04
N ILE A 198 10.59 -9.81 -4.51
CA ILE A 198 9.28 -9.44 -3.95
C ILE A 198 8.26 -9.42 -5.07
N MET A 199 7.01 -9.71 -4.74
CA MET A 199 5.91 -9.61 -5.69
C MET A 199 4.99 -8.43 -5.32
N CYS A 200 4.59 -7.68 -6.33
CA CYS A 200 3.70 -6.50 -6.27
C CYS A 200 2.47 -6.69 -7.16
N TRP A 201 1.51 -5.75 -7.07
CA TRP A 201 0.22 -5.84 -7.79
C TRP A 201 -0.29 -4.47 -8.27
N GLY A 202 0.47 -3.76 -9.05
CA GLY A 202 0.15 -2.41 -9.48
C GLY A 202 0.88 -1.38 -8.63
N GLY A 203 0.22 -0.31 -8.29
CA GLY A 203 0.82 0.75 -7.50
C GLY A 203 1.33 1.88 -8.36
N THR A 204 2.36 2.59 -7.89
CA THR A 204 2.94 3.72 -8.59
C THR A 204 4.46 3.78 -8.45
N GLY A 205 5.06 4.77 -9.11
CA GLY A 205 6.47 5.12 -8.99
C GLY A 205 6.66 6.52 -8.47
N PHE A 206 7.87 6.82 -8.02
CA PHE A 206 8.23 8.13 -7.47
C PHE A 206 9.70 8.48 -7.73
N ILE A 207 10.03 9.74 -7.53
CA ILE A 207 11.39 10.28 -7.57
C ILE A 207 11.83 10.52 -6.13
N VAL A 208 13.10 10.20 -5.83
CA VAL A 208 13.67 10.33 -4.47
C VAL A 208 14.88 11.26 -4.46
N PRO A 209 15.21 11.88 -3.32
CA PRO A 209 16.42 12.68 -3.15
C PRO A 209 17.67 11.80 -3.19
N THR A 210 18.83 12.39 -3.44
CA THR A 210 20.10 11.68 -3.64
C THR A 210 20.62 10.95 -2.39
N ASN A 211 20.12 11.30 -1.20
CA ASN A 211 20.44 10.63 0.07
C ASN A 211 19.52 9.44 0.38
N ALA A 212 18.57 9.14 -0.50
CA ALA A 212 17.73 7.95 -0.37
C ALA A 212 18.44 6.70 -0.88
N HIS A 213 18.20 5.58 -0.20
CA HIS A 213 18.61 4.26 -0.63
C HIS A 213 17.47 3.58 -1.37
N ILE A 214 17.71 3.18 -2.60
CA ILE A 214 16.70 2.52 -3.44
C ILE A 214 16.54 1.06 -3.00
N ILE A 215 15.30 0.64 -2.80
CA ILE A 215 14.91 -0.76 -2.59
C ILE A 215 14.57 -1.39 -3.93
N SER A 216 13.65 -0.77 -4.69
CA SER A 216 13.17 -1.30 -5.96
C SER A 216 12.88 -0.20 -6.96
N VAL A 217 12.99 -0.54 -8.25
CA VAL A 217 12.64 0.34 -9.37
C VAL A 217 11.73 -0.40 -10.35
N LEU A 218 10.90 0.36 -11.03
CA LEU A 218 10.13 -0.12 -12.17
C LEU A 218 11.07 -0.43 -13.34
N GLY A 219 10.87 -1.56 -14.00
CA GLY A 219 11.64 -1.97 -15.18
C GLY A 219 11.18 -1.26 -16.45
N ASN A 220 11.86 -1.54 -17.56
CA ASN A 220 11.49 -1.08 -18.89
C ASN A 220 10.17 -1.67 -19.40
N ASP A 221 9.69 -2.71 -18.74
CA ASP A 221 8.42 -3.38 -18.98
C ASP A 221 7.23 -2.70 -18.31
N TYR A 222 7.42 -1.55 -17.64
CA TYR A 222 6.36 -0.77 -17.01
C TYR A 222 6.05 0.52 -17.76
N ASN A 223 4.77 0.87 -17.81
CA ASN A 223 4.28 2.23 -18.02
C ASN A 223 3.54 2.69 -16.76
N ILE A 224 3.64 3.99 -16.44
CA ILE A 224 2.73 4.62 -15.49
C ILE A 224 1.68 5.38 -16.29
N TYR A 225 0.47 4.88 -16.30
CA TYR A 225 -0.68 5.49 -16.98
C TYR A 225 -1.26 6.60 -16.12
N LEU A 226 -1.63 7.70 -16.78
CA LEU A 226 -2.04 8.95 -16.15
C LEU A 226 -3.49 9.31 -16.56
N PRO A 227 -4.50 8.60 -16.05
CA PRO A 227 -5.89 8.92 -16.36
C PRO A 227 -6.33 10.18 -15.60
N ASN A 228 -7.33 10.88 -16.16
CA ASN A 228 -8.06 11.91 -15.42
C ASN A 228 -9.17 11.31 -14.56
N ASP A 229 -9.64 10.11 -14.94
CA ASP A 229 -10.74 9.37 -14.34
C ASP A 229 -10.33 7.89 -14.29
N VAL A 230 -10.46 7.26 -13.13
CA VAL A 230 -10.05 5.85 -12.95
C VAL A 230 -10.80 4.87 -13.84
N SER A 231 -12.01 5.23 -14.29
CA SER A 231 -12.77 4.39 -15.23
C SER A 231 -12.12 4.27 -16.62
N GLN A 232 -11.12 5.12 -16.92
CA GLN A 232 -10.30 5.03 -18.12
C GLN A 232 -9.31 3.85 -18.08
N ILE A 233 -9.00 3.33 -16.89
CA ILE A 233 -8.16 2.14 -16.71
C ILE A 233 -8.99 0.88 -17.01
N LYS A 234 -8.99 0.48 -18.26
CA LYS A 234 -9.69 -0.71 -18.78
C LYS A 234 -8.69 -1.78 -19.20
N ARG A 235 -9.12 -3.01 -19.33
CA ARG A 235 -8.31 -4.08 -19.91
C ARG A 235 -8.99 -4.62 -21.16
N PRO A 236 -8.36 -4.51 -22.35
CA PRO A 236 -7.03 -3.94 -22.59
C PRO A 236 -6.99 -2.43 -22.32
N ILE A 237 -5.78 -1.92 -22.01
CA ILE A 237 -5.57 -0.48 -21.78
C ILE A 237 -5.85 0.28 -23.08
N PRO A 238 -6.63 1.39 -23.06
CA PRO A 238 -6.88 2.19 -24.24
C PRO A 238 -5.57 2.76 -24.83
N PRO A 239 -5.37 2.66 -26.16
CA PRO A 239 -4.10 3.05 -26.78
C PRO A 239 -3.80 4.56 -26.71
N ASN A 240 -4.83 5.38 -26.49
CA ASN A 240 -4.72 6.84 -26.37
C ASN A 240 -4.61 7.33 -24.93
N LEU A 241 -4.56 6.41 -23.95
CA LEU A 241 -4.42 6.82 -22.55
C LEU A 241 -3.00 7.35 -22.31
N PRO A 242 -2.83 8.59 -21.79
CA PRO A 242 -1.52 9.14 -21.50
C PRO A 242 -0.71 8.27 -20.54
N TYR A 243 0.57 8.14 -20.80
CA TYR A 243 1.49 7.44 -19.90
C TYR A 243 2.90 8.01 -19.98
N ILE A 244 3.69 7.72 -18.96
CA ILE A 244 5.14 7.88 -18.96
C ILE A 244 5.82 6.52 -18.83
N SER A 245 7.07 6.41 -19.29
CA SER A 245 7.85 5.19 -19.03
C SER A 245 8.08 5.03 -17.54
N GLY A 246 7.84 3.81 -17.01
CA GLY A 246 8.19 3.48 -15.65
C GLY A 246 9.68 3.24 -15.42
N MET A 247 10.45 3.04 -16.49
CA MET A 247 11.86 2.65 -16.41
C MET A 247 12.67 3.56 -15.50
N GLY A 248 13.23 2.98 -14.46
CA GLY A 248 14.09 3.67 -13.51
C GLY A 248 13.36 4.51 -12.44
N LEU A 249 12.04 4.64 -12.52
CA LEU A 249 11.29 5.25 -11.42
C LEU A 249 11.30 4.32 -10.20
N VAL A 250 11.49 4.91 -9.03
CA VAL A 250 11.58 4.18 -7.78
C VAL A 250 10.19 3.70 -7.36
N ASN A 251 10.08 2.46 -6.86
CA ASN A 251 8.85 1.91 -6.29
C ASN A 251 8.99 1.60 -4.79
N GLY A 252 10.22 1.48 -4.31
CA GLY A 252 10.55 1.32 -2.90
C GLY A 252 11.87 2.01 -2.56
N ALA A 253 11.89 2.78 -1.46
CA ALA A 253 13.09 3.47 -0.97
C ALA A 253 13.06 3.67 0.53
N TYR A 254 14.22 3.93 1.12
CA TYR A 254 14.35 4.35 2.50
C TYR A 254 15.42 5.44 2.65
N LEU A 255 15.26 6.28 3.65
CA LEU A 255 16.22 7.36 3.96
C LEU A 255 16.18 7.73 5.44
N LYS A 256 17.24 8.40 5.90
CA LYS A 256 17.27 9.08 7.19
C LYS A 256 16.83 10.52 6.99
N PHE A 257 16.04 11.04 7.93
CA PHE A 257 15.63 12.45 7.95
C PHE A 257 15.79 12.99 9.36
N GLY A 258 16.74 13.91 9.55
CA GLY A 258 17.17 14.31 10.90
C GLY A 258 17.72 13.10 11.68
N LYS A 259 17.13 12.81 12.83
CA LYS A 259 17.46 11.64 13.66
C LYS A 259 16.61 10.42 13.32
N GLY A 260 15.51 10.60 12.60
CA GLY A 260 14.53 9.56 12.29
C GLY A 260 14.75 8.90 10.94
N LYS A 261 13.79 8.07 10.58
CA LYS A 261 13.86 7.17 9.42
C LYS A 261 12.55 7.14 8.68
N ILE A 262 12.64 6.94 7.37
CA ILE A 262 11.48 6.83 6.48
C ILE A 262 11.69 5.64 5.57
N VAL A 263 10.65 4.84 5.42
CA VAL A 263 10.51 3.90 4.29
C VAL A 263 9.29 4.33 3.51
N ILE A 264 9.41 4.44 2.19
CA ILE A 264 8.29 4.64 1.27
C ILE A 264 8.19 3.46 0.31
N PHE A 265 6.96 3.00 0.07
CA PHE A 265 6.67 1.94 -0.88
C PHE A 265 5.44 2.26 -1.72
N GLY A 266 5.50 1.99 -3.02
CA GLY A 266 4.50 2.42 -4.01
C GLY A 266 3.40 1.39 -4.31
N ASP A 267 3.22 0.36 -3.47
CA ASP A 267 2.16 -0.64 -3.61
C ASP A 267 1.81 -1.22 -2.23
N GLY A 268 0.55 -1.18 -1.87
CA GLY A 268 0.07 -1.70 -0.58
C GLY A 268 -0.13 -3.22 -0.54
N ALA A 269 -0.39 -3.85 -1.68
CA ALA A 269 -0.72 -5.27 -1.73
C ALA A 269 0.39 -6.21 -1.22
N PRO A 270 1.68 -5.96 -1.43
CA PRO A 270 2.78 -6.81 -0.96
C PRO A 270 2.77 -7.13 0.53
N PHE A 271 2.20 -6.26 1.34
CA PHE A 271 2.17 -6.33 2.80
C PHE A 271 0.84 -6.86 3.36
N SER A 272 -0.10 -7.21 2.49
CA SER A 272 -1.39 -7.82 2.84
C SER A 272 -1.37 -9.34 2.64
N ALA A 273 -2.47 -10.01 3.02
CA ALA A 273 -2.79 -11.37 2.59
C ALA A 273 -4.28 -11.43 2.26
N GLN A 274 -4.61 -11.48 0.97
CA GLN A 274 -5.98 -11.35 0.50
C GLN A 274 -6.35 -12.48 -0.46
N LEU A 275 -7.66 -12.72 -0.57
CA LEU A 275 -8.29 -13.56 -1.58
C LEU A 275 -9.11 -12.67 -2.49
N GLN A 276 -8.88 -12.74 -3.80
CA GLN A 276 -9.49 -11.88 -4.80
C GLN A 276 -10.38 -12.66 -5.77
N GLY A 277 -11.59 -12.15 -5.97
CA GLY A 277 -12.56 -12.66 -6.94
C GLY A 277 -13.14 -14.02 -6.57
N ILE A 278 -14.02 -14.53 -7.44
CA ILE A 278 -14.78 -15.78 -7.22
C ILE A 278 -13.86 -17.00 -7.01
N LYS A 279 -12.68 -17.00 -7.66
CA LYS A 279 -11.71 -18.11 -7.55
C LYS A 279 -10.80 -17.99 -6.33
N SER A 280 -11.01 -16.98 -5.48
CA SER A 280 -10.20 -16.75 -4.28
C SER A 280 -8.68 -16.71 -4.59
N ASN A 281 -8.30 -16.01 -5.66
CA ASN A 281 -6.90 -15.89 -6.05
C ASN A 281 -6.12 -15.17 -4.94
N LYS A 282 -5.02 -15.73 -4.52
CA LYS A 282 -4.15 -15.18 -3.48
C LYS A 282 -3.47 -13.90 -3.96
N ARG A 283 -3.43 -12.87 -3.09
CA ARG A 283 -2.82 -11.57 -3.35
C ARG A 283 -2.12 -11.07 -2.08
N GLY A 284 -0.85 -10.73 -2.20
CA GLY A 284 -0.02 -10.33 -1.06
C GLY A 284 0.88 -11.45 -0.54
N MET A 285 1.24 -11.42 0.74
CA MET A 285 2.16 -12.36 1.38
C MET A 285 1.76 -13.84 1.25
N ASN A 286 0.47 -14.12 1.04
CA ASN A 286 -0.07 -15.47 0.85
C ASN A 286 0.11 -16.02 -0.58
N HIS A 287 0.59 -15.22 -1.54
CA HIS A 287 0.75 -15.65 -2.93
C HIS A 287 1.98 -16.56 -3.07
N PRO A 288 1.92 -17.68 -3.86
CA PRO A 288 3.03 -18.63 -3.99
C PRO A 288 4.35 -18.02 -4.49
N TRP A 289 4.30 -16.92 -5.25
CA TRP A 289 5.48 -16.21 -5.76
C TRP A 289 5.93 -15.06 -4.85
N ALA A 290 5.18 -14.75 -3.80
CA ALA A 290 5.50 -13.72 -2.82
C ALA A 290 6.19 -14.30 -1.57
N ARG A 291 7.00 -15.36 -1.74
CA ARG A 291 7.56 -16.14 -0.62
C ARG A 291 8.39 -15.31 0.36
N GLN A 292 8.99 -14.23 -0.11
CA GLN A 292 9.83 -13.35 0.71
C GLN A 292 9.14 -12.07 1.15
N ASN A 293 7.87 -11.82 0.75
CA ASN A 293 7.18 -10.57 1.10
C ASN A 293 6.98 -10.41 2.62
N ALA A 294 6.68 -11.49 3.34
CA ALA A 294 6.55 -11.44 4.80
C ALA A 294 7.90 -11.11 5.47
N GLN A 295 8.99 -11.76 5.06
CA GLN A 295 10.32 -11.42 5.57
C GLN A 295 10.74 -10.00 5.17
N PHE A 296 10.37 -9.54 3.98
CA PHE A 296 10.63 -8.19 3.53
C PHE A 296 9.94 -7.15 4.43
N LEU A 297 8.66 -7.37 4.80
CA LEU A 297 7.97 -6.54 5.78
C LEU A 297 8.71 -6.50 7.13
N LEU A 298 9.09 -7.66 7.65
CA LEU A 298 9.86 -7.72 8.90
C LEU A 298 11.17 -6.93 8.81
N ASN A 299 11.91 -7.06 7.71
CA ASN A 299 13.15 -6.33 7.51
C ASN A 299 12.93 -4.81 7.46
N ILE A 300 11.86 -4.33 6.81
CA ILE A 300 11.48 -2.92 6.80
C ILE A 300 11.27 -2.42 8.23
N VAL A 301 10.45 -3.13 9.02
CA VAL A 301 10.13 -2.71 10.37
C VAL A 301 11.36 -2.78 11.28
N HIS A 302 12.19 -3.82 11.15
CA HIS A 302 13.47 -3.93 11.88
C HIS A 302 14.43 -2.80 11.53
N TRP A 303 14.45 -2.32 10.28
CA TRP A 303 15.26 -1.17 9.91
C TRP A 303 14.74 0.12 10.52
N LEU A 304 13.42 0.34 10.48
CA LEU A 304 12.75 1.49 11.10
C LEU A 304 13.01 1.53 12.61
N ASP A 305 12.93 0.40 13.26
CA ASP A 305 13.21 0.23 14.70
C ASP A 305 14.73 0.32 15.05
N GLY A 306 15.61 0.27 14.08
CA GLY A 306 17.07 0.33 14.32
C GLY A 306 17.72 -1.01 14.64
N ARG A 307 16.99 -2.11 14.47
CA ARG A 307 17.52 -3.49 14.67
C ARG A 307 18.34 -4.00 13.49
N LEU A 308 18.16 -3.41 12.30
CA LEU A 308 19.07 -3.64 11.18
C LEU A 308 20.08 -2.49 11.11
N SER A 309 21.34 -2.76 11.42
CA SER A 309 22.43 -1.85 11.16
C SER A 309 22.66 -1.70 9.66
N ASN A 310 23.07 -0.52 9.22
CA ASN A 310 23.53 -0.33 7.85
C ASN A 310 24.69 -1.29 7.59
N ILE A 311 24.55 -2.12 6.56
CA ILE A 311 25.70 -2.82 5.97
C ILE A 311 26.46 -1.71 5.24
N ASN A 312 27.62 -1.33 5.76
CA ASN A 312 28.54 -0.37 5.14
C ASN A 312 29.07 -0.94 3.81
#